data_dece2f5aee233e56999e5bd2f0d5c109
#
_entry.id   dece2f5aee233e56999e5bd2f0d5c109
#
_cell.length_a   1.000
_cell.length_b   1.000
_cell.length_c   1.000
_cell.angle_alpha   90.00
_cell.angle_beta   90.00
_cell.angle_gamma   90.00
#
_symmetry.space_group_name_H-M   'P 1'
#
loop_
_entity.id
_entity.type
_entity.pdbx_description
1 polymer ?
#
loop_
_entity_poly.entity_id
_entity_poly.type
_entity_poly.pdbx_seq_one_letter_code
_entity_poly.pdbx_strand_id
1 'polypeptide(L)'
;MLKTAVQLRFDQLVTKVLWPAFKAQGYKKMGNNFRYYDPLGWGKIVNIQKSAFGDRHAIRFTVNTGLYVAEADRQWTGRIAAERFLEPDCLLRARVGRLSGSGHDVWYELTEQTVPEVLYRQVEQDMTTYVLPYLDRMVSLDAIVQHLLGKRQPNSAQAISAVFACGYHEQARQWLAEELATPTSRTHRQQMESIKAIIA
;
A
#
# COMPACT_ATOMS: atom_id res chain seq x y z
N MET A 1 16.63 13.68 23.40
CA MET A 1 16.79 14.80 22.46
C MET A 1 15.41 15.43 22.24
N LEU A 2 15.27 16.74 22.38
CA LEU A 2 14.00 17.43 22.13
C LEU A 2 13.68 17.47 20.64
N LYS A 3 12.39 17.37 20.30
CA LYS A 3 11.92 17.49 18.91
C LYS A 3 12.04 18.93 18.43
N THR A 4 12.42 19.11 17.16
CA THR A 4 12.41 20.42 16.50
C THR A 4 10.97 20.90 16.22
N ALA A 5 10.81 22.20 15.92
CA ALA A 5 9.53 22.75 15.51
C ALA A 5 8.95 22.01 14.28
N VAL A 6 9.78 21.68 13.30
CA VAL A 6 9.40 20.94 12.10
C VAL A 6 8.91 19.53 12.45
N GLN A 7 9.60 18.83 13.36
CA GLN A 7 9.16 17.51 13.82
C GLN A 7 7.83 17.56 14.58
N LEU A 8 7.61 18.59 15.39
CA LEU A 8 6.33 18.78 16.09
C LEU A 8 5.17 19.07 15.12
N ARG A 9 5.41 19.92 14.11
CA ARG A 9 4.42 20.20 13.05
C ARG A 9 4.09 18.94 12.23
N PHE A 10 5.10 18.12 11.90
CA PHE A 10 4.85 16.84 11.22
C PHE A 10 4.01 15.89 12.08
N ASP A 11 4.32 15.75 13.37
CA ASP A 11 3.53 14.93 14.29
C ASP A 11 2.10 15.45 14.41
N GLN A 12 1.91 16.77 14.40
CA GLN A 12 0.60 17.41 14.41
C GLN A 12 -0.20 17.08 13.13
N LEU A 13 0.42 17.19 11.95
CA LEU A 13 -0.19 16.76 10.69
C LEU A 13 -0.71 15.32 10.80
N VAL A 14 0.17 14.39 11.18
CA VAL A 14 -0.17 12.96 11.25
C VAL A 14 -1.25 12.68 12.30
N THR A 15 -1.21 13.34 13.47
CA THR A 15 -2.07 12.98 14.60
C THR A 15 -3.36 13.77 14.68
N LYS A 16 -3.36 15.02 14.26
CA LYS A 16 -4.52 15.91 14.42
C LYS A 16 -5.24 16.20 13.11
N VAL A 17 -4.54 16.13 11.97
CA VAL A 17 -5.13 16.38 10.66
C VAL A 17 -5.55 15.07 9.99
N LEU A 18 -4.62 14.13 9.81
CA LEU A 18 -4.89 12.93 9.04
C LEU A 18 -5.58 11.83 9.85
N TRP A 19 -5.09 11.54 11.06
CA TRP A 19 -5.57 10.43 11.86
C TRP A 19 -7.08 10.41 12.14
N PRO A 20 -7.78 11.53 12.42
CA PRO A 20 -9.20 11.49 12.78
C PRO A 20 -10.08 10.84 11.70
N ALA A 21 -9.83 11.09 10.41
CA ALA A 21 -10.58 10.50 9.30
C ALA A 21 -10.42 8.97 9.26
N PHE A 22 -9.20 8.46 9.45
CA PHE A 22 -8.94 7.02 9.47
C PHE A 22 -9.46 6.34 10.73
N LYS A 23 -9.36 7.02 11.88
CA LYS A 23 -9.92 6.51 13.14
C LYS A 23 -11.42 6.29 13.04
N ALA A 24 -12.15 7.20 12.43
CA ALA A 24 -13.59 7.09 12.19
C ALA A 24 -13.98 5.87 11.35
N GLN A 25 -13.07 5.38 10.51
CA GLN A 25 -13.25 4.19 9.66
C GLN A 25 -12.66 2.90 10.28
N GLY A 26 -12.33 2.91 11.58
CA GLY A 26 -11.87 1.72 12.28
C GLY A 26 -10.39 1.36 12.10
N TYR A 27 -9.59 2.24 11.50
CA TYR A 27 -8.16 2.01 11.42
C TYR A 27 -7.50 2.07 12.80
N LYS A 28 -6.39 1.37 12.97
CA LYS A 28 -5.49 1.44 14.14
C LYS A 28 -4.21 2.17 13.75
N LYS A 29 -3.75 3.10 14.61
CA LYS A 29 -2.53 3.89 14.36
C LYS A 29 -1.35 3.31 15.13
N MET A 30 -0.21 3.14 14.42
CA MET A 30 1.08 2.84 15.02
C MET A 30 2.18 3.67 14.32
N GLY A 31 2.70 4.67 15.00
CA GLY A 31 3.61 5.66 14.39
C GLY A 31 2.95 6.38 13.21
N ASN A 32 3.57 6.29 12.06
CA ASN A 32 3.10 6.89 10.80
C ASN A 32 2.27 5.91 9.95
N ASN A 33 1.86 4.77 10.49
CA ASN A 33 1.05 3.78 9.81
C ASN A 33 -0.37 3.78 10.37
N PHE A 34 -1.36 3.83 9.48
CA PHE A 34 -2.77 3.64 9.77
C PHE A 34 -3.20 2.33 9.11
N ARG A 35 -3.63 1.34 9.88
CA ARG A 35 -4.01 0.01 9.40
C ARG A 35 -5.45 -0.32 9.75
N TYR A 36 -6.13 -0.88 8.77
CA TYR A 36 -7.37 -1.62 8.95
C TYR A 36 -7.07 -3.09 8.65
N TYR A 37 -7.49 -4.00 9.51
CA TYR A 37 -7.40 -5.43 9.30
C TYR A 37 -8.74 -6.07 9.55
N ASP A 38 -9.21 -6.86 8.59
CA ASP A 38 -10.44 -7.62 8.67
C ASP A 38 -10.14 -9.06 9.09
N PRO A 39 -10.91 -9.66 10.02
CA PRO A 39 -10.75 -11.06 10.45
C PRO A 39 -10.79 -12.09 9.32
N LEU A 40 -11.36 -11.76 8.16
CA LEU A 40 -11.36 -12.58 6.95
C LEU A 40 -10.01 -12.61 6.22
N GLY A 41 -8.95 -12.02 6.80
CA GLY A 41 -7.58 -12.16 6.30
C GLY A 41 -7.19 -11.15 5.23
N TRP A 42 -7.79 -9.98 5.20
CA TRP A 42 -7.40 -8.89 4.32
C TRP A 42 -7.25 -7.58 5.10
N GLY A 43 -6.62 -6.59 4.50
CA GLY A 43 -6.43 -5.33 5.19
C GLY A 43 -5.99 -4.19 4.28
N LYS A 44 -5.98 -3.00 4.85
CA LYS A 44 -5.60 -1.74 4.21
C LYS A 44 -4.59 -1.01 5.08
N ILE A 45 -3.62 -0.37 4.47
CA ILE A 45 -2.64 0.45 5.19
C ILE A 45 -2.42 1.76 4.46
N VAL A 46 -2.27 2.83 5.24
CA VAL A 46 -1.70 4.10 4.82
C VAL A 46 -0.42 4.32 5.60
N ASN A 47 0.67 4.54 4.90
CA ASN A 47 1.97 4.82 5.48
C ASN A 47 2.42 6.23 5.08
N ILE A 48 2.65 7.09 6.08
CA ILE A 48 3.24 8.42 5.88
C ILE A 48 4.75 8.26 5.92
N GLN A 49 5.34 8.03 4.76
CA GLN A 49 6.77 7.73 4.61
C GLN A 49 7.60 9.01 4.59
N LYS A 50 8.51 9.15 5.55
CA LYS A 50 9.54 10.19 5.49
C LYS A 50 10.66 9.78 4.53
N SER A 51 11.20 10.76 3.81
CA SER A 51 12.42 10.58 3.02
C SER A 51 13.63 10.30 3.92
N ALA A 52 14.51 9.42 3.48
CA ALA A 52 15.78 9.18 4.14
C ALA A 52 16.77 10.36 3.95
N PHE A 53 16.50 11.24 2.99
CA PHE A 53 17.35 12.40 2.65
C PHE A 53 16.91 13.70 3.36
N GLY A 54 15.94 13.64 4.27
CA GLY A 54 15.54 14.76 5.11
C GLY A 54 16.41 14.87 6.36
N ASP A 55 16.39 16.04 6.99
CA ASP A 55 17.00 16.27 8.28
C ASP A 55 15.97 16.70 9.34
N ARG A 56 16.44 17.14 10.51
CA ARG A 56 15.56 17.57 11.60
C ARG A 56 14.88 18.94 11.34
N HIS A 57 15.32 19.71 10.33
CA HIS A 57 14.84 21.05 9.95
C HIS A 57 14.03 21.03 8.65
N ALA A 58 14.15 19.94 7.85
CA ALA A 58 13.43 19.78 6.61
C ALA A 58 12.94 18.32 6.47
N ILE A 59 11.64 18.10 6.58
CA ILE A 59 11.03 16.80 6.44
C ILE A 59 10.32 16.71 5.09
N ARG A 60 10.85 15.86 4.20
CA ARG A 60 10.14 15.42 2.99
C ARG A 60 9.40 14.13 3.27
N PHE A 61 8.16 14.03 2.82
CA PHE A 61 7.37 12.82 3.02
C PHE A 61 6.40 12.60 1.86
N THR A 62 5.96 11.35 1.73
CA THR A 62 4.91 10.95 0.77
C THR A 62 3.90 10.07 1.47
N VAL A 63 2.78 9.81 0.81
CA VAL A 63 1.73 8.91 1.29
C VAL A 63 1.71 7.66 0.42
N ASN A 64 1.96 6.53 1.04
CA ASN A 64 1.82 5.21 0.43
C ASN A 64 0.54 4.54 0.91
N THR A 65 -0.09 3.77 0.05
CA THR A 65 -1.21 2.88 0.38
C THR A 65 -0.85 1.44 0.06
N GLY A 66 -1.43 0.51 0.80
CA GLY A 66 -1.29 -0.90 0.52
C GLY A 66 -2.58 -1.67 0.78
N LEU A 67 -2.82 -2.70 -0.02
CA LEU A 67 -3.89 -3.68 0.16
C LEU A 67 -3.24 -5.02 0.49
N TYR A 68 -3.49 -5.50 1.70
CA TYR A 68 -2.92 -6.71 2.25
C TYR A 68 -3.87 -7.89 2.09
N VAL A 69 -3.32 -9.04 1.70
CA VAL A 69 -4.02 -10.32 1.64
C VAL A 69 -3.18 -11.34 2.40
N ALA A 70 -3.68 -11.79 3.54
CA ALA A 70 -2.96 -12.67 4.46
C ALA A 70 -2.56 -14.00 3.83
N GLU A 71 -3.43 -14.59 3.02
CA GLU A 71 -3.16 -15.84 2.33
C GLU A 71 -2.02 -15.70 1.31
N ALA A 72 -1.99 -14.57 0.58
CA ALA A 72 -0.90 -14.25 -0.34
C ALA A 72 0.45 -14.09 0.39
N ASP A 73 0.46 -13.41 1.53
CA ASP A 73 1.65 -13.25 2.35
C ASP A 73 2.12 -14.61 2.90
N ARG A 74 1.18 -15.44 3.39
CA ARG A 74 1.48 -16.78 3.89
C ARG A 74 2.12 -17.69 2.83
N GLN A 75 1.52 -17.74 1.65
CA GLN A 75 2.04 -18.57 0.55
C GLN A 75 3.40 -18.10 0.05
N TRP A 76 3.60 -16.78 -0.03
CA TRP A 76 4.83 -16.20 -0.55
C TRP A 76 5.99 -16.20 0.45
N THR A 77 5.70 -15.91 1.73
CA THR A 77 6.74 -15.74 2.77
C THR A 77 6.80 -16.89 3.77
N GLY A 78 5.81 -17.79 3.76
CA GLY A 78 5.63 -18.82 4.80
C GLY A 78 5.16 -18.26 6.15
N ARG A 79 4.86 -16.97 6.25
CA ARG A 79 4.42 -16.34 7.49
C ARG A 79 2.96 -16.66 7.80
N ILE A 80 2.63 -16.69 9.08
CA ILE A 80 1.24 -16.72 9.55
C ILE A 80 0.68 -15.31 9.36
N ALA A 81 -0.56 -15.23 8.89
CA ALA A 81 -1.30 -13.97 8.72
C ALA A 81 -1.12 -13.03 9.92
N ALA A 82 -0.76 -11.78 9.66
CA ALA A 82 -0.40 -10.84 10.70
C ALA A 82 -1.29 -9.59 10.65
N GLU A 83 -1.90 -9.27 11.77
CA GLU A 83 -2.63 -7.98 11.94
C GLU A 83 -1.70 -6.75 11.89
N ARG A 84 -0.37 -6.95 12.00
CA ARG A 84 0.64 -5.88 12.02
C ARG A 84 1.46 -5.79 10.73
N PHE A 85 0.89 -6.22 9.60
CA PHE A 85 1.54 -6.10 8.30
C PHE A 85 2.02 -4.67 8.02
N LEU A 86 3.05 -4.54 7.21
CA LEU A 86 3.60 -3.27 6.75
C LEU A 86 3.21 -3.02 5.29
N GLU A 87 3.40 -1.79 4.82
CA GLU A 87 3.09 -1.44 3.43
C GLU A 87 3.89 -2.28 2.41
N PRO A 88 5.17 -2.64 2.61
CA PRO A 88 5.89 -3.55 1.74
C PRO A 88 5.34 -4.99 1.69
N ASP A 89 4.58 -5.42 2.70
CA ASP A 89 3.97 -6.75 2.76
C ASP A 89 2.69 -6.84 1.92
N CYS A 90 2.21 -5.69 1.41
CA CYS A 90 0.94 -5.62 0.70
C CYS A 90 1.05 -6.14 -0.73
N LEU A 91 0.03 -6.88 -1.15
CA LEU A 91 -0.12 -7.40 -2.50
C LEU A 91 -0.21 -6.28 -3.55
N LEU A 92 -0.96 -5.23 -3.25
CA LEU A 92 -1.12 -4.07 -4.09
C LEU A 92 -0.65 -2.82 -3.34
N ARG A 93 0.13 -2.00 -4.03
CA ARG A 93 0.71 -0.79 -3.46
C ARG A 93 0.53 0.37 -4.42
N ALA A 94 0.20 1.53 -3.89
CA ALA A 94 0.11 2.76 -4.66
C ALA A 94 0.55 3.95 -3.82
N ARG A 95 1.25 4.90 -4.46
CA ARG A 95 1.52 6.23 -3.88
C ARG A 95 0.44 7.22 -4.25
N VAL A 96 0.28 8.24 -3.43
CA VAL A 96 -0.71 9.30 -3.66
C VAL A 96 -0.58 9.93 -5.06
N GLY A 97 0.63 10.14 -5.57
CA GLY A 97 0.86 10.66 -6.92
C GLY A 97 0.29 9.75 -8.02
N ARG A 98 0.34 8.44 -7.84
CA ARG A 98 -0.28 7.48 -8.76
C ARG A 98 -1.81 7.51 -8.67
N LEU A 99 -2.34 7.67 -7.46
CA LEU A 99 -3.79 7.74 -7.24
C LEU A 99 -4.40 9.04 -7.78
N SER A 100 -3.67 10.15 -7.72
CA SER A 100 -4.08 11.45 -8.25
C SER A 100 -3.98 11.55 -9.78
N GLY A 101 -3.35 10.57 -10.44
CA GLY A 101 -3.12 10.63 -11.89
C GLY A 101 -2.00 11.57 -12.31
N SER A 102 -1.18 12.07 -11.39
CA SER A 102 -0.09 13.01 -11.70
C SER A 102 1.03 12.39 -12.58
N GLY A 103 1.09 11.06 -12.65
CA GLY A 103 2.11 10.32 -13.41
C GLY A 103 3.50 10.30 -12.76
N HIS A 104 3.69 11.00 -11.65
CA HIS A 104 4.95 11.06 -10.92
C HIS A 104 4.74 10.94 -9.41
N ASP A 105 5.83 10.70 -8.67
CA ASP A 105 5.78 10.66 -7.20
C ASP A 105 5.53 12.05 -6.62
N VAL A 106 4.48 12.19 -5.83
CA VAL A 106 4.18 13.41 -5.08
C VAL A 106 4.92 13.34 -3.73
N TRP A 107 5.72 14.35 -3.48
CA TRP A 107 6.43 14.56 -2.23
C TRP A 107 6.02 15.90 -1.64
N TYR A 108 5.66 15.88 -0.37
CA TYR A 108 5.40 17.08 0.42
C TYR A 108 6.66 17.49 1.17
N GLU A 109 6.84 18.78 1.38
CA GLU A 109 8.01 19.32 2.09
C GLU A 109 7.56 20.22 3.24
N LEU A 110 8.07 19.95 4.43
CA LEU A 110 7.81 20.69 5.64
C LEU A 110 9.15 21.20 6.19
N THR A 111 9.34 22.51 6.11
CA THR A 111 10.51 23.24 6.60
C THR A 111 10.10 24.24 7.67
N GLU A 112 11.06 25.01 8.21
CA GLU A 112 10.79 26.12 9.13
C GLU A 112 9.99 27.24 8.46
N GLN A 113 10.17 27.45 7.14
CA GLN A 113 9.50 28.48 6.33
C GLN A 113 8.12 28.04 5.82
N THR A 114 7.81 26.74 5.89
CA THR A 114 6.51 26.23 5.44
C THR A 114 5.40 26.78 6.32
N VAL A 115 4.34 27.32 5.70
CA VAL A 115 3.11 27.68 6.38
C VAL A 115 2.31 26.38 6.64
N PRO A 116 2.22 25.91 7.89
CA PRO A 116 1.67 24.59 8.18
C PRO A 116 0.26 24.39 7.67
N GLU A 117 -0.59 25.40 7.82
CA GLU A 117 -2.02 25.33 7.46
C GLU A 117 -2.24 25.12 5.96
N VAL A 118 -1.37 25.70 5.12
CA VAL A 118 -1.41 25.51 3.66
C VAL A 118 -1.05 24.08 3.31
N LEU A 119 0.08 23.57 3.86
CA LEU A 119 0.51 22.20 3.63
C LEU A 119 -0.51 21.18 4.16
N TYR A 120 -1.03 21.40 5.37
CA TYR A 120 -2.00 20.50 5.99
C TYR A 120 -3.27 20.37 5.13
N ARG A 121 -3.79 21.50 4.65
CA ARG A 121 -4.96 21.52 3.75
C ARG A 121 -4.67 20.78 2.45
N GLN A 122 -3.50 20.97 1.85
CA GLN A 122 -3.10 20.25 0.63
C GLN A 122 -3.09 18.75 0.87
N VAL A 123 -2.37 18.29 1.93
CA VAL A 123 -2.28 16.86 2.23
C VAL A 123 -3.65 16.27 2.56
N GLU A 124 -4.46 16.96 3.35
CA GLU A 124 -5.83 16.55 3.69
C GLU A 124 -6.71 16.44 2.45
N GLN A 125 -6.62 17.40 1.53
CA GLN A 125 -7.35 17.36 0.27
C GLN A 125 -6.93 16.15 -0.58
N ASP A 126 -5.63 15.87 -0.71
CA ASP A 126 -5.15 14.71 -1.46
C ASP A 126 -5.61 13.39 -0.81
N MET A 127 -5.65 13.34 0.53
CA MET A 127 -6.15 12.18 1.26
C MET A 127 -7.65 11.97 1.01
N THR A 128 -8.47 13.02 1.07
CA THR A 128 -9.92 12.93 0.91
C THR A 128 -10.34 12.74 -0.55
N THR A 129 -9.57 13.27 -1.50
CA THR A 129 -9.91 13.20 -2.92
C THR A 129 -9.43 11.89 -3.56
N TYR A 130 -8.26 11.38 -3.16
CA TYR A 130 -7.64 10.26 -3.87
C TYR A 130 -7.45 9.01 -2.99
N VAL A 131 -6.95 9.17 -1.77
CA VAL A 131 -6.55 8.03 -0.93
C VAL A 131 -7.76 7.34 -0.30
N LEU A 132 -8.62 8.08 0.39
CA LEU A 132 -9.81 7.52 1.03
C LEU A 132 -10.76 6.89 0.02
N PRO A 133 -11.15 7.53 -1.10
CA PRO A 133 -12.02 6.90 -2.08
C PRO A 133 -11.43 5.65 -2.74
N TYR A 134 -10.10 5.59 -2.89
CA TYR A 134 -9.43 4.37 -3.34
C TYR A 134 -9.59 3.23 -2.33
N LEU A 135 -9.34 3.50 -1.05
CA LEU A 135 -9.42 2.50 0.02
C LEU A 135 -10.88 2.12 0.35
N ASP A 136 -11.83 3.05 0.22
CA ASP A 136 -13.24 2.81 0.51
C ASP A 136 -13.90 1.85 -0.49
N ARG A 137 -13.39 1.76 -1.71
CA ARG A 137 -13.81 0.74 -2.68
C ARG A 137 -13.36 -0.67 -2.33
N MET A 138 -12.36 -0.81 -1.47
CA MET A 138 -11.79 -2.10 -1.05
C MET A 138 -12.48 -2.59 0.23
N VAL A 139 -13.72 -3.04 0.07
CA VAL A 139 -14.61 -3.42 1.18
C VAL A 139 -14.58 -4.90 1.54
N SER A 140 -13.90 -5.71 0.73
CA SER A 140 -13.81 -7.17 0.91
C SER A 140 -12.56 -7.73 0.25
N LEU A 141 -12.22 -8.97 0.56
CA LEU A 141 -11.17 -9.71 -0.14
C LEU A 141 -11.47 -9.81 -1.64
N ASP A 142 -12.73 -10.11 -1.99
CA ASP A 142 -13.17 -10.17 -3.39
C ASP A 142 -12.96 -8.83 -4.11
N ALA A 143 -13.33 -7.70 -3.51
CA ALA A 143 -13.10 -6.38 -4.09
C ALA A 143 -11.60 -6.11 -4.38
N ILE A 144 -10.71 -6.57 -3.50
CA ILE A 144 -9.25 -6.46 -3.71
C ILE A 144 -8.80 -7.33 -4.89
N VAL A 145 -9.30 -8.58 -4.96
CA VAL A 145 -8.96 -9.49 -6.06
C VAL A 145 -9.51 -8.98 -7.39
N GLN A 146 -10.76 -8.53 -7.43
CA GLN A 146 -11.35 -7.92 -8.64
C GLN A 146 -10.56 -6.68 -9.10
N HIS A 147 -10.09 -5.85 -8.15
CA HIS A 147 -9.23 -4.73 -8.48
C HIS A 147 -7.89 -5.18 -9.08
N LEU A 148 -7.31 -6.28 -8.55
CA LEU A 148 -6.09 -6.87 -9.10
C LEU A 148 -6.34 -7.44 -10.51
N LEU A 149 -7.44 -8.16 -10.71
CA LEU A 149 -7.83 -8.74 -12.02
C LEU A 149 -8.02 -7.66 -13.10
N GLY A 150 -8.55 -6.51 -12.73
CA GLY A 150 -8.73 -5.37 -13.63
C GLY A 150 -7.42 -4.66 -14.04
N LYS A 151 -6.29 -4.96 -13.39
CA LYS A 151 -5.00 -4.35 -13.74
C LYS A 151 -4.28 -5.16 -14.81
N ARG A 152 -4.10 -4.56 -16.00
CA ARG A 152 -3.23 -5.10 -17.06
C ARG A 152 -1.76 -4.78 -16.75
N GLN A 153 -1.16 -5.45 -15.77
CA GLN A 153 0.29 -5.34 -15.50
C GLN A 153 0.90 -6.73 -15.48
N PRO A 154 2.22 -6.88 -15.75
CA PRO A 154 2.90 -8.15 -15.57
C PRO A 154 2.59 -8.72 -14.20
N ASN A 155 2.08 -9.93 -14.16
CA ASN A 155 1.65 -10.52 -12.92
C ASN A 155 2.87 -11.04 -12.16
N SER A 156 3.07 -10.59 -10.93
CA SER A 156 4.09 -11.18 -10.08
C SER A 156 3.66 -12.58 -9.62
N ALA A 157 4.62 -13.45 -9.34
CA ALA A 157 4.32 -14.76 -8.76
C ALA A 157 3.45 -14.65 -7.50
N GLN A 158 3.69 -13.62 -6.68
CA GLN A 158 2.85 -13.32 -5.51
C GLN A 158 1.39 -13.01 -5.90
N ALA A 159 1.19 -12.20 -6.95
CA ALA A 159 -0.16 -11.84 -7.40
C ALA A 159 -0.90 -13.07 -7.96
N ILE A 160 -0.23 -13.89 -8.77
CA ILE A 160 -0.80 -15.12 -9.33
C ILE A 160 -1.16 -16.11 -8.21
N SER A 161 -0.26 -16.32 -7.24
CA SER A 161 -0.52 -17.18 -6.07
C SER A 161 -1.70 -16.67 -5.24
N ALA A 162 -1.82 -15.34 -5.06
CA ALA A 162 -2.93 -14.74 -4.33
C ALA A 162 -4.27 -14.96 -5.03
N VAL A 163 -4.31 -14.76 -6.35
CA VAL A 163 -5.51 -15.00 -7.17
C VAL A 163 -5.95 -16.46 -7.07
N PHE A 164 -4.98 -17.40 -7.17
CA PHE A 164 -5.26 -18.83 -6.99
C PHE A 164 -5.82 -19.15 -5.60
N ALA A 165 -5.17 -18.65 -4.55
CA ALA A 165 -5.58 -18.86 -3.16
C ALA A 165 -6.96 -18.30 -2.83
N CYS A 166 -7.40 -17.27 -3.55
CA CYS A 166 -8.73 -16.68 -3.43
C CYS A 166 -9.79 -17.40 -4.28
N GLY A 167 -9.46 -18.57 -4.87
CA GLY A 167 -10.41 -19.42 -5.62
C GLY A 167 -10.51 -19.10 -7.11
N TYR A 168 -9.77 -18.15 -7.63
CA TYR A 168 -9.75 -17.79 -9.07
C TYR A 168 -8.74 -18.67 -9.83
N HIS A 169 -8.91 -19.99 -9.76
CA HIS A 169 -7.93 -20.97 -10.22
C HIS A 169 -7.65 -20.87 -11.73
N GLU A 170 -8.69 -20.78 -12.56
CA GLU A 170 -8.55 -20.68 -14.03
C GLU A 170 -7.77 -19.43 -14.43
N GLN A 171 -8.10 -18.27 -13.81
CA GLN A 171 -7.40 -17.02 -14.09
C GLN A 171 -5.93 -17.07 -13.68
N ALA A 172 -5.63 -17.69 -12.53
CA ALA A 172 -4.26 -17.85 -12.06
C ALA A 172 -3.45 -18.75 -13.01
N ARG A 173 -4.05 -19.87 -13.50
CA ARG A 173 -3.42 -20.75 -14.49
C ARG A 173 -3.15 -20.04 -15.81
N GLN A 174 -4.12 -19.29 -16.30
CA GLN A 174 -3.98 -18.49 -17.51
C GLN A 174 -2.81 -17.49 -17.38
N TRP A 175 -2.79 -16.70 -16.31
CA TRP A 175 -1.73 -15.71 -16.06
C TRP A 175 -0.35 -16.36 -15.94
N LEU A 176 -0.26 -17.49 -15.23
CA LEU A 176 1.00 -18.24 -15.13
C LEU A 176 1.49 -18.70 -16.49
N ALA A 177 0.59 -19.23 -17.33
CA ALA A 177 0.93 -19.67 -18.69
C ALA A 177 1.42 -18.51 -19.56
N GLU A 178 0.77 -17.35 -19.52
CA GLU A 178 1.15 -16.14 -20.23
C GLU A 178 2.54 -15.64 -19.82
N GLU A 179 2.81 -15.58 -18.51
CA GLU A 179 4.11 -15.12 -17.98
C GLU A 179 5.26 -16.11 -18.26
N LEU A 180 4.97 -17.42 -18.29
CA LEU A 180 5.96 -18.44 -18.69
C LEU A 180 6.25 -18.42 -20.19
N ALA A 181 5.26 -18.06 -21.02
CA ALA A 181 5.44 -17.95 -22.46
C ALA A 181 6.35 -16.77 -22.86
N THR A 182 6.26 -15.64 -22.12
CA THR A 182 7.00 -14.40 -22.42
C THR A 182 7.72 -13.84 -21.19
N PRO A 183 8.67 -14.58 -20.58
CA PRO A 183 9.33 -14.14 -19.35
C PRO A 183 10.22 -12.93 -19.61
N THR A 184 10.08 -11.89 -18.80
CA THR A 184 10.82 -10.62 -18.90
C THR A 184 12.30 -10.74 -18.49
N SER A 185 12.63 -11.74 -17.65
CA SER A 185 13.99 -12.00 -17.20
C SER A 185 14.15 -13.45 -16.72
N ARG A 186 15.42 -13.90 -16.52
CA ARG A 186 15.72 -15.21 -15.92
C ARG A 186 15.15 -15.34 -14.51
N THR A 187 15.27 -14.30 -13.70
CA THR A 187 14.73 -14.27 -12.34
C THR A 187 13.20 -14.36 -12.33
N HIS A 188 12.54 -13.64 -13.24
CA HIS A 188 11.10 -13.69 -13.41
C HIS A 188 10.65 -15.11 -13.77
N ARG A 189 11.32 -15.76 -14.75
CA ARG A 189 11.02 -17.15 -15.11
C ARG A 189 11.16 -18.10 -13.91
N GLN A 190 12.24 -17.97 -13.13
CA GLN A 190 12.45 -18.80 -11.94
C GLN A 190 11.33 -18.61 -10.89
N GLN A 191 10.86 -17.38 -10.69
CA GLN A 191 9.74 -17.09 -9.80
C GLN A 191 8.43 -17.74 -10.30
N MET A 192 8.16 -17.70 -11.61
CA MET A 192 6.97 -18.35 -12.20
C MET A 192 7.05 -19.87 -12.09
N GLU A 193 8.20 -20.47 -12.36
CA GLU A 193 8.40 -21.93 -12.19
C GLU A 193 8.24 -22.35 -10.71
N SER A 194 8.64 -21.51 -9.75
CA SER A 194 8.52 -21.85 -8.32
C SER A 194 7.08 -21.98 -7.83
N ILE A 195 6.13 -21.30 -8.47
CA ILE A 195 4.70 -21.38 -8.11
C ILE A 195 3.92 -22.39 -8.92
N LYS A 196 4.53 -22.99 -9.95
CA LYS A 196 3.86 -23.93 -10.87
C LYS A 196 3.26 -25.14 -10.14
N ALA A 197 3.99 -25.69 -9.15
CA ALA A 197 3.51 -26.82 -8.35
C ALA A 197 2.35 -26.46 -7.42
N ILE A 198 2.17 -25.18 -7.09
CA ILE A 198 1.09 -24.67 -6.23
C ILE A 198 -0.19 -24.48 -7.06
N ILE A 199 -0.04 -24.12 -8.34
CA ILE A 199 -1.13 -23.68 -9.23
C ILE A 199 -1.61 -24.80 -10.18
N ALA A 200 -0.86 -25.90 -10.25
CA ALA A 200 -1.22 -27.09 -11.05
C ALA A 200 -2.53 -27.80 -10.52
#